data_cbdd197b663dcc2e40884e1d3921d20c
#
_entry.id   cbdd197b663dcc2e40884e1d3921d20c
#
_cell.length_a   1.000
_cell.length_b   1.000
_cell.length_c   1.000
_cell.angle_alpha   90.00
_cell.angle_beta   90.00
_cell.angle_gamma   90.00
#
_symmetry.space_group_name_H-M   'P 1'
#
loop_
_entity.id
_entity.type
_entity.pdbx_description
1 polymer ?
#
loop_
_entity_poly.entity_id
_entity_poly.type
_entity_poly.pdbx_seq_one_letter_code
_entity_poly.pdbx_strand_id
1 'polypeptide(L)'
;MNISEIKTVEHDVIVLGAGGAGLRAAIECSMQGLSTGLVCKSLLGKAHTVMAEGGVAASLGNVDKRDHWKVHFRDTMRGGKFLNNWRMAELHAKEAPARVREL
;
A
#
# COMPACT_ATOMS: atom_id res chain seq x y z
N MET A 1 17.33 -15.16 -28.92
CA MET A 1 17.84 -14.93 -27.54
C MET A 1 18.65 -16.16 -27.13
N ASN A 2 19.87 -15.99 -26.73
CA ASN A 2 20.71 -17.11 -26.30
C ASN A 2 20.44 -17.37 -24.80
N ILE A 3 19.96 -18.57 -24.45
CA ILE A 3 19.57 -18.92 -23.07
C ILE A 3 20.77 -18.83 -22.11
N SER A 4 22.00 -18.98 -22.61
CA SER A 4 23.22 -18.81 -21.81
C SER A 4 23.49 -17.38 -21.31
N GLU A 5 22.78 -16.39 -21.82
CA GLU A 5 22.89 -14.98 -21.40
C GLU A 5 21.85 -14.57 -20.37
N ILE A 6 20.92 -15.45 -19.98
CA ILE A 6 19.89 -15.17 -18.98
C ILE A 6 20.51 -15.24 -17.59
N LYS A 7 20.57 -14.10 -16.92
CA LYS A 7 21.02 -14.02 -15.53
C LYS A 7 19.90 -14.52 -14.61
N THR A 8 20.17 -15.55 -13.85
CA THR A 8 19.28 -16.06 -12.80
C THR A 8 19.66 -15.45 -11.45
N VAL A 9 18.69 -14.99 -10.70
CA VAL A 9 18.86 -14.47 -9.33
C VAL A 9 17.83 -15.14 -8.45
N GLU A 10 18.25 -15.58 -7.26
CA GLU A 10 17.38 -16.27 -6.30
C GLU A 10 17.08 -15.39 -5.09
N HIS A 11 15.86 -15.42 -4.63
CA HIS A 11 15.38 -14.72 -3.43
C HIS A 11 14.36 -15.58 -2.68
N ASP A 12 14.23 -15.37 -1.38
CA ASP A 12 13.18 -16.02 -0.57
C ASP A 12 11.77 -15.54 -0.97
N VAL A 13 11.65 -14.26 -1.31
CA VAL A 13 10.39 -13.63 -1.72
C VAL A 13 10.60 -12.74 -2.94
N ILE A 14 9.71 -12.86 -3.91
CA ILE A 14 9.63 -11.95 -5.06
C ILE A 14 8.37 -11.11 -4.96
N VAL A 15 8.53 -9.80 -4.95
CA VAL A 15 7.43 -8.82 -4.98
C VAL A 15 7.32 -8.22 -6.38
N LEU A 16 6.17 -8.38 -7.01
CA LEU A 16 5.89 -7.84 -8.35
C LEU A 16 5.15 -6.51 -8.23
N GLY A 17 5.86 -5.43 -8.52
CA GLY A 17 5.35 -4.07 -8.48
C GLY A 17 5.95 -3.24 -7.34
N ALA A 18 6.46 -2.06 -7.69
CA ALA A 18 7.12 -1.12 -6.78
C ALA A 18 6.26 0.10 -6.46
N GLY A 19 4.95 -0.07 -6.36
CA GLY A 19 4.03 0.91 -5.79
C GLY A 19 4.03 0.86 -4.27
N GLY A 20 3.17 1.64 -3.60
CA GLY A 20 3.12 1.71 -2.14
C GLY A 20 2.93 0.35 -1.47
N ALA A 21 2.04 -0.48 -1.99
CA ALA A 21 1.79 -1.81 -1.45
C ALA A 21 3.01 -2.75 -1.61
N GLY A 22 3.64 -2.75 -2.79
CA GLY A 22 4.83 -3.57 -3.04
C GLY A 22 6.03 -3.15 -2.20
N LEU A 23 6.27 -1.86 -2.08
CA LEU A 23 7.32 -1.32 -1.22
C LEU A 23 7.09 -1.69 0.26
N ARG A 24 5.85 -1.57 0.75
CA ARG A 24 5.53 -1.96 2.14
C ARG A 24 5.72 -3.45 2.37
N ALA A 25 5.33 -4.30 1.41
CA ALA A 25 5.56 -5.75 1.47
C ALA A 25 7.06 -6.08 1.48
N ALA A 26 7.85 -5.44 0.60
CA ALA A 26 9.29 -5.65 0.53
C ALA A 26 10.00 -5.21 1.84
N ILE A 27 9.58 -4.10 2.43
CA ILE A 27 10.09 -3.63 3.71
C ILE A 27 9.81 -4.67 4.81
N GLU A 28 8.56 -5.17 4.88
CA GLU A 28 8.19 -6.18 5.88
C GLU A 28 9.02 -7.45 5.75
N CYS A 29 9.17 -7.98 4.53
CA CYS A 29 10.00 -9.15 4.27
C CYS A 29 11.46 -8.92 4.70
N SER A 30 12.01 -7.75 4.37
CA SER A 30 13.38 -7.37 4.74
C SER A 30 13.55 -7.25 6.27
N MET A 31 12.57 -6.68 6.96
CA MET A 31 12.58 -6.58 8.43
C MET A 31 12.54 -7.96 9.10
N GLN A 32 11.97 -8.96 8.45
CA GLN A 32 11.97 -10.34 8.91
C GLN A 32 13.23 -11.12 8.49
N GLY A 33 14.20 -10.47 7.88
CA GLY A 33 15.48 -11.06 7.48
C GLY A 33 15.42 -11.90 6.20
N LEU A 34 14.37 -11.77 5.41
CA LEU A 34 14.21 -12.50 4.15
C LEU A 34 14.91 -11.77 2.99
N SER A 35 15.60 -12.53 2.14
CA SER A 35 16.11 -12.03 0.87
C SER A 35 14.93 -11.72 -0.05
N THR A 36 14.77 -10.45 -0.43
CA THR A 36 13.59 -10.00 -1.17
C THR A 36 13.98 -9.37 -2.50
N GLY A 37 13.44 -9.92 -3.59
CA GLY A 37 13.53 -9.34 -4.93
C GLY A 37 12.30 -8.47 -5.22
N LEU A 38 12.52 -7.21 -5.59
CA LEU A 38 11.46 -6.30 -6.01
C LEU A 38 11.54 -6.07 -7.53
N VAL A 39 10.52 -6.51 -8.25
CA VAL A 39 10.46 -6.41 -9.71
C VAL A 39 9.49 -5.32 -10.12
N CYS A 40 9.94 -4.39 -10.93
CA CYS A 40 9.10 -3.32 -11.47
C CYS A 40 9.32 -3.15 -12.99
N LYS A 41 8.32 -2.66 -13.68
CA LYS A 41 8.37 -2.45 -15.13
C LYS A 41 9.17 -1.21 -15.56
N SER A 42 9.50 -0.34 -14.61
CA SER A 42 10.23 0.90 -14.85
C SER A 42 11.21 1.15 -13.69
N LEU A 43 11.86 2.29 -13.68
CA LEU A 43 12.76 2.65 -12.59
C LEU A 43 12.03 2.73 -11.25
N LEU A 44 12.71 2.38 -10.17
CA LEU A 44 12.23 2.56 -8.81
C LEU A 44 11.86 4.04 -8.58
N GLY A 45 10.75 4.30 -7.92
CA GLY A 45 10.25 5.65 -7.70
C GLY A 45 9.42 6.23 -8.87
N LYS A 46 9.08 5.43 -9.88
CA LYS A 46 8.23 5.85 -11.01
C LYS A 46 6.80 5.27 -10.94
N ALA A 47 6.41 4.69 -9.82
CA ALA A 47 5.04 4.20 -9.60
C ALA A 47 4.07 5.35 -9.31
N HIS A 48 2.77 5.10 -9.53
CA HIS A 48 1.71 6.09 -9.30
C HIS A 48 1.67 6.64 -7.87
N THR A 49 1.99 5.82 -6.87
CA THR A 49 2.04 6.24 -5.47
C THR A 49 3.01 7.39 -5.24
N VAL A 50 4.18 7.38 -5.88
CA VAL A 50 5.19 8.46 -5.79
C VAL A 50 4.73 9.73 -6.49
N MET A 51 3.90 9.59 -7.52
CA MET A 51 3.37 10.69 -8.32
C MET A 51 2.09 11.29 -7.75
N ALA A 52 1.54 10.72 -6.67
CA ALA A 52 0.33 11.21 -6.03
C ALA A 52 0.59 12.54 -5.29
N GLU A 53 -0.25 13.53 -5.53
CA GLU A 53 -0.16 14.88 -4.93
C GLU A 53 -1.33 15.18 -4.00
N GLY A 54 -2.38 14.34 -3.99
CA GLY A 54 -3.65 14.58 -3.33
C GLY A 54 -3.68 14.29 -1.81
N GLY A 55 -2.64 13.73 -1.25
CA GLY A 55 -2.61 13.33 0.16
C GLY A 55 -3.38 12.04 0.46
N VAL A 56 -3.47 11.70 1.73
CA VAL A 56 -4.11 10.49 2.26
C VAL A 56 -5.16 10.86 3.29
N ALA A 57 -6.37 10.31 3.14
CA ALA A 57 -7.43 10.49 4.12
C ALA A 57 -7.34 9.44 5.24
N ALA A 58 -7.33 9.90 6.50
CA ALA A 58 -7.38 9.05 7.67
C ALA A 58 -8.08 9.80 8.82
N SER A 59 -8.87 9.09 9.61
CA SER A 59 -9.59 9.65 10.76
C SER A 59 -8.69 9.75 11.99
N LEU A 60 -7.85 10.76 12.05
CA LEU A 60 -6.92 10.96 13.16
C LEU A 60 -7.55 11.62 14.39
N GLY A 61 -8.69 12.28 14.24
CA GLY A 61 -9.39 12.97 15.34
C GLY A 61 -8.64 14.18 15.90
N ASN A 62 -7.68 14.75 15.16
CA ASN A 62 -6.82 15.84 15.63
C ASN A 62 -7.54 17.18 15.71
N VAL A 63 -8.37 17.50 14.73
CA VAL A 63 -9.08 18.77 14.60
C VAL A 63 -10.49 18.66 15.18
N ASP A 64 -11.20 17.60 14.84
CA ASP A 64 -12.56 17.33 15.30
C ASP A 64 -12.60 15.98 16.04
N LYS A 65 -12.91 16.00 17.33
CA LYS A 65 -13.00 14.77 18.15
C LYS A 65 -14.13 13.82 17.73
N ARG A 66 -15.07 14.29 16.91
CA ARG A 66 -16.12 13.43 16.32
C ARG A 66 -15.61 12.62 15.14
N ASP A 67 -14.44 12.98 14.59
CA ASP A 67 -13.79 12.22 13.55
C ASP A 67 -13.36 10.84 14.07
N HIS A 68 -13.84 9.81 13.40
CA HIS A 68 -13.69 8.43 13.83
C HIS A 68 -13.69 7.50 12.61
N TRP A 69 -12.98 6.38 12.68
CA TRP A 69 -12.92 5.43 11.57
C TRP A 69 -14.29 4.98 11.05
N LYS A 70 -15.34 4.91 11.92
CA LYS A 70 -16.70 4.57 11.49
C LYS A 70 -17.32 5.66 10.59
N VAL A 71 -16.98 6.91 10.81
CA VAL A 71 -17.39 8.02 9.93
C VAL A 71 -16.69 7.88 8.59
N HIS A 72 -15.39 7.66 8.59
CA HIS A 72 -14.59 7.40 7.38
C HIS A 72 -15.12 6.19 6.61
N PHE A 73 -15.40 5.08 7.27
CA PHE A 73 -16.02 3.88 6.66
C PHE A 73 -17.37 4.20 6.02
N ARG A 74 -18.28 4.85 6.76
CA ARG A 74 -19.59 5.26 6.25
C ARG A 74 -19.47 6.12 4.99
N ASP A 75 -18.59 7.10 5.01
CA ASP A 75 -18.42 8.04 3.91
C ASP A 75 -17.77 7.37 2.71
N THR A 76 -16.84 6.43 2.93
CA THR A 76 -16.28 5.57 1.89
C THR A 76 -17.36 4.73 1.21
N MET A 77 -18.23 4.07 1.99
CA MET A 77 -19.32 3.26 1.45
C MET A 77 -20.32 4.10 0.66
N ARG A 78 -20.69 5.27 1.17
CA ARG A 78 -21.59 6.21 0.48
C ARG A 78 -20.97 6.76 -0.80
N GLY A 79 -19.70 7.16 -0.77
CA GLY A 79 -18.96 7.64 -1.93
C GLY A 79 -18.88 6.60 -3.03
N GLY A 80 -18.69 5.34 -2.68
CA GLY A 80 -18.70 4.20 -3.60
C GLY A 80 -20.10 3.72 -3.98
N LYS A 81 -21.16 4.44 -3.59
CA LYS A 81 -22.57 4.07 -3.86
C LYS A 81 -22.93 2.65 -3.38
N PHE A 82 -22.27 2.18 -2.33
CA PHE A 82 -22.39 0.83 -1.76
C PHE A 82 -21.98 -0.31 -2.72
N LEU A 83 -21.25 0.00 -3.79
CA LEU A 83 -20.69 -0.99 -4.70
C LEU A 83 -19.34 -1.55 -4.24
N ASN A 84 -18.69 -0.87 -3.31
CA ASN A 84 -17.40 -1.29 -2.74
C ASN A 84 -17.52 -2.57 -1.89
N ASN A 85 -16.41 -3.30 -1.81
CA ASN A 85 -16.29 -4.38 -0.84
C ASN A 85 -16.25 -3.77 0.58
N TRP A 86 -17.31 -3.97 1.35
CA TRP A 86 -17.45 -3.36 2.67
C TRP A 86 -16.39 -3.82 3.67
N ARG A 87 -15.93 -5.08 3.57
CA ARG A 87 -14.87 -5.60 4.46
C ARG A 87 -13.54 -4.89 4.23
N MET A 88 -13.19 -4.66 2.96
CA MET A 88 -11.99 -3.91 2.60
C MET A 88 -12.10 -2.44 2.98
N ALA A 89 -13.26 -1.83 2.81
CA ALA A 89 -13.51 -0.46 3.22
C ALA A 89 -13.43 -0.29 4.75
N GLU A 90 -13.95 -1.26 5.52
CA GLU A 90 -13.85 -1.27 6.97
C GLU A 90 -12.40 -1.42 7.43
N LEU A 91 -11.67 -2.39 6.88
CA LEU A 91 -10.25 -2.62 7.19
C LEU A 91 -9.43 -1.36 6.90
N HIS A 92 -9.61 -0.78 5.71
CA HIS A 92 -8.95 0.46 5.32
C HIS A 92 -9.22 1.60 6.33
N ALA A 93 -10.48 1.86 6.65
CA ALA A 93 -10.85 2.95 7.56
C ALA A 93 -10.31 2.75 8.98
N LYS A 94 -10.29 1.50 9.46
CA LYS A 94 -9.75 1.16 10.79
C LYS A 94 -8.23 1.30 10.87
N GLU A 95 -7.51 0.86 9.84
CA GLU A 95 -6.05 0.81 9.85
C GLU A 95 -5.39 2.13 9.38
N ALA A 96 -6.07 2.92 8.54
CA ALA A 96 -5.51 4.14 7.98
C ALA A 96 -4.85 5.07 9.01
N PRO A 97 -5.41 5.32 10.21
CA PRO A 97 -4.78 6.18 11.21
C PRO A 97 -3.39 5.68 11.64
N ALA A 98 -3.23 4.38 11.82
CA ALA A 98 -1.96 3.78 12.20
C ALA A 98 -0.95 3.84 11.04
N ARG A 99 -1.39 3.49 9.83
CA ARG A 99 -0.53 3.49 8.64
C ARG A 99 -0.05 4.89 8.27
N VAL A 100 -0.89 5.91 8.39
CA VAL A 100 -0.50 7.31 8.15
C VAL A 100 0.54 7.80 9.15
N ARG A 101 0.51 7.31 10.40
CA ARG A 101 1.54 7.66 11.39
C ARG A 101 2.89 6.97 11.16
N GLU A 102 2.93 5.90 10.38
CA GLU A 102 4.15 5.21 9.97
C GLU A 102 4.91 5.94 8.85
N LEU A 103 4.22 6.79 8.09
CA LEU A 103 4.81 7.59 7.00
C LEU A 103 5.48 8.85 7.52
#